data_aed9ab90a100f9f00872fc80ec7b8f9d
#
_entry.id   aed9ab90a100f9f00872fc80ec7b8f9d
#
_cell.length_a   1.000
_cell.length_b   1.000
_cell.length_c   1.000
_cell.angle_alpha   90.00
_cell.angle_beta   90.00
_cell.angle_gamma   90.00
#
_symmetry.space_group_name_H-M   'P 1'
#
loop_
_entity.id
_entity.type
_entity.pdbx_description
1 polymer ?
#
loop_
_entity_poly.entity_id
_entity_poly.type
_entity_poly.pdbx_seq_one_letter_code
_entity_poly.pdbx_strand_id
1 'polypeptide(L)'
;MTGVLEPNTVLRKAEHMGAGEFEGPEDIAVDEKGRVYAGTATGLIRRSTGSGTVETFAETGGRPLGMEFAPDGNLIVADAWKGLLSVDSQGQVQVLSTGSQDQPFGFTDDLDVASDGTIYFTDASRKFRQPEYILDMLEARPHGRLLRYDPGTGKTKTLMQDLYFANGVALSAEEDFVLVNETYRYRIIRYWLKGPQAGISEVFMKNLPGFPDNIDSTEDNRFWLAFFTKRNKWVDNLHPYPLLKSVLSKLPQGLWPDPEPYGFVAELNSQGEILGSFQDPGGKKMFAVTSAKEVESKLYLGSLYNDSIGALSSPVTDRPGD
;
A
#
# COMPACT_ATOMS: atom_id res chain seq x y z
N MET A 1 0.65 0.52 -23.40
CA MET A 1 1.91 0.69 -22.67
C MET A 1 3.03 0.41 -23.66
N THR A 2 4.14 1.15 -23.60
CA THR A 2 5.29 1.08 -24.51
C THR A 2 6.58 1.30 -23.73
N GLY A 3 7.72 0.92 -24.28
CA GLY A 3 9.02 1.08 -23.63
C GLY A 3 9.11 0.25 -22.34
N VAL A 4 9.60 0.84 -21.25
CA VAL A 4 9.74 0.18 -19.94
C VAL A 4 8.43 -0.40 -19.41
N LEU A 5 7.29 0.11 -19.87
CA LEU A 5 5.95 -0.36 -19.49
C LEU A 5 5.38 -1.42 -20.46
N GLU A 6 6.18 -1.91 -21.42
CA GLU A 6 5.70 -2.93 -22.34
C GLU A 6 5.29 -4.20 -21.59
N PRO A 7 4.12 -4.80 -21.91
CA PRO A 7 3.64 -5.98 -21.20
C PRO A 7 4.63 -7.12 -21.19
N ASN A 8 4.84 -7.72 -20.02
CA ASN A 8 5.72 -8.87 -19.82
C ASN A 8 5.04 -9.89 -18.89
N THR A 9 5.76 -10.94 -18.51
CA THR A 9 5.22 -12.03 -17.69
C THR A 9 6.09 -12.36 -16.48
N VAL A 10 6.85 -11.39 -16.00
CA VAL A 10 7.83 -11.60 -14.92
C VAL A 10 7.13 -12.06 -13.64
N LEU A 11 6.00 -11.47 -13.28
CA LEU A 11 5.26 -11.86 -12.06
C LEU A 11 4.68 -13.28 -12.12
N ARG A 12 4.64 -13.92 -13.29
CA ARG A 12 4.28 -15.35 -13.37
C ARG A 12 5.32 -16.29 -12.78
N LYS A 13 6.54 -15.79 -12.51
CA LYS A 13 7.58 -16.54 -11.79
C LYS A 13 7.34 -16.57 -10.28
N ALA A 14 6.40 -15.79 -9.76
CA ALA A 14 6.10 -15.78 -8.33
C ALA A 14 5.63 -17.15 -7.86
N GLU A 15 6.20 -17.60 -6.75
CA GLU A 15 5.75 -18.76 -6.01
C GLU A 15 4.74 -18.32 -4.96
N HIS A 16 3.72 -19.12 -4.69
CA HIS A 16 2.73 -18.85 -3.67
C HIS A 16 3.20 -19.36 -2.31
N MET A 17 3.43 -18.45 -1.38
CA MET A 17 3.76 -18.76 0.00
C MET A 17 2.46 -18.84 0.82
N GLY A 18 2.25 -19.95 1.54
CA GLY A 18 1.11 -20.11 2.44
C GLY A 18 -0.23 -20.10 1.70
N ALA A 19 -0.34 -20.84 0.58
CA ALA A 19 -1.57 -20.94 -0.19
C ALA A 19 -2.75 -21.44 0.68
N GLY A 20 -3.87 -20.70 0.64
CA GLY A 20 -5.05 -20.96 1.48
C GLY A 20 -4.95 -20.47 2.93
N GLU A 21 -3.81 -19.88 3.34
CA GLU A 21 -3.57 -19.44 4.73
C GLU A 21 -3.67 -17.92 4.90
N PHE A 22 -3.53 -17.16 3.80
CA PHE A 22 -3.63 -15.72 3.79
C PHE A 22 -4.85 -15.28 2.96
N GLU A 23 -5.91 -14.88 3.59
CA GLU A 23 -7.10 -14.36 2.89
C GLU A 23 -6.95 -12.87 2.63
N GLY A 24 -6.60 -12.50 1.40
CA GLY A 24 -6.39 -11.12 0.98
C GLY A 24 -5.24 -10.43 1.73
N PRO A 25 -3.99 -10.94 1.63
CA PRO A 25 -2.82 -10.33 2.26
C PRO A 25 -2.48 -9.04 1.52
N GLU A 26 -2.88 -7.91 2.09
CA GLU A 26 -2.79 -6.62 1.40
C GLU A 26 -1.38 -6.08 1.42
N ASP A 27 -0.73 -6.10 2.60
CA ASP A 27 0.67 -5.69 2.76
C ASP A 27 1.48 -6.74 3.53
N ILE A 28 2.80 -6.59 3.49
CA ILE A 28 3.76 -7.58 3.95
C ILE A 28 4.84 -6.89 4.79
N ALA A 29 5.07 -7.41 5.99
CA ALA A 29 6.25 -7.10 6.78
C ALA A 29 7.15 -8.32 6.91
N VAL A 30 8.46 -8.09 7.00
CA VAL A 30 9.46 -9.15 7.21
C VAL A 30 10.33 -8.76 8.40
N ASP A 31 10.48 -9.68 9.35
CA ASP A 31 11.31 -9.42 10.51
C ASP A 31 12.79 -9.80 10.27
N GLU A 32 13.66 -9.43 11.21
CA GLU A 32 15.11 -9.71 11.16
C GLU A 32 15.45 -11.22 11.05
N LYS A 33 14.49 -12.11 11.34
CA LYS A 33 14.65 -13.56 11.19
C LYS A 33 14.16 -14.09 9.85
N GLY A 34 13.72 -13.19 8.96
CA GLY A 34 13.17 -13.53 7.65
C GLY A 34 11.77 -14.15 7.72
N ARG A 35 11.04 -13.97 8.82
CA ARG A 35 9.65 -14.40 8.93
C ARG A 35 8.75 -13.36 8.27
N VAL A 36 7.81 -13.83 7.49
CA VAL A 36 6.92 -12.98 6.67
C VAL A 36 5.56 -12.87 7.34
N TYR A 37 5.08 -11.65 7.50
CA TYR A 37 3.80 -11.32 8.14
C TYR A 37 2.88 -10.67 7.14
N ALA A 38 1.59 -10.95 7.22
CA ALA A 38 0.57 -10.24 6.46
C ALA A 38 -0.78 -10.22 7.19
N GLY A 39 -1.51 -9.14 7.00
CA GLY A 39 -2.87 -8.97 7.47
C GLY A 39 -3.88 -9.71 6.60
N THR A 40 -4.97 -10.21 7.18
CA THR A 40 -6.03 -10.91 6.44
C THR A 40 -7.35 -10.12 6.46
N ALA A 41 -8.24 -10.45 5.52
CA ALA A 41 -9.58 -9.90 5.46
C ALA A 41 -10.42 -10.18 6.72
N THR A 42 -10.03 -11.19 7.50
CA THR A 42 -10.74 -11.62 8.72
C THR A 42 -10.20 -10.96 10.00
N GLY A 43 -9.24 -10.04 9.91
CA GLY A 43 -8.67 -9.32 11.05
C GLY A 43 -7.55 -10.06 11.77
N LEU A 44 -7.02 -11.11 11.15
CA LEU A 44 -5.86 -11.81 11.65
C LEU A 44 -4.57 -11.27 11.04
N ILE A 45 -3.49 -11.25 11.80
CA ILE A 45 -2.14 -11.14 11.29
C ILE A 45 -1.55 -12.54 11.30
N ARG A 46 -1.23 -13.02 10.11
CA ARG A 46 -0.62 -14.35 9.92
C ARG A 46 0.88 -14.21 9.75
N ARG A 47 1.63 -15.21 10.20
CA ARG A 47 3.09 -15.23 10.11
C ARG A 47 3.56 -16.55 9.51
N SER A 48 4.37 -16.47 8.45
CA SER A 48 5.07 -17.62 7.92
C SER A 48 6.33 -17.90 8.75
N THR A 49 6.51 -19.13 9.20
CA THR A 49 7.78 -19.58 9.76
C THR A 49 8.70 -20.07 8.65
N GLY A 50 10.01 -20.01 8.82
CA GLY A 50 10.98 -20.41 7.79
C GLY A 50 10.85 -21.86 7.28
N SER A 51 10.02 -22.69 7.93
CA SER A 51 9.68 -24.05 7.50
C SER A 51 8.49 -24.15 6.54
N GLY A 52 7.91 -22.99 6.13
CA GLY A 52 6.72 -22.95 5.30
C GLY A 52 5.39 -23.12 6.05
N THR A 53 5.43 -23.27 7.38
CA THR A 53 4.24 -23.29 8.21
C THR A 53 3.74 -21.86 8.41
N VAL A 54 2.42 -21.68 8.38
CA VAL A 54 1.77 -20.39 8.69
C VAL A 54 0.99 -20.50 9.98
N GLU A 55 1.16 -19.52 10.85
CA GLU A 55 0.47 -19.46 12.15
C GLU A 55 -0.21 -18.11 12.35
N THR A 56 -1.19 -18.04 13.23
CA THR A 56 -1.76 -16.76 13.66
C THR A 56 -0.80 -16.12 14.65
N PHE A 57 -0.34 -14.89 14.32
CA PHE A 57 0.52 -14.10 15.19
C PHE A 57 -0.28 -13.20 16.11
N ALA A 58 -1.29 -12.50 15.58
CA ALA A 58 -2.15 -11.59 16.33
C ALA A 58 -3.55 -11.53 15.72
N GLU A 59 -4.49 -10.98 16.50
CA GLU A 59 -5.85 -10.70 16.06
C GLU A 59 -6.17 -9.24 16.38
N THR A 60 -6.40 -8.41 15.35
CA THR A 60 -6.77 -6.99 15.51
C THR A 60 -8.27 -6.82 15.72
N GLY A 61 -9.06 -7.75 15.24
CA GLY A 61 -10.52 -7.66 15.18
C GLY A 61 -11.00 -6.54 14.25
N GLY A 62 -10.14 -6.10 13.32
CA GLY A 62 -10.39 -5.08 12.31
C GLY A 62 -10.07 -5.57 10.91
N ARG A 63 -9.40 -4.74 10.12
CA ARG A 63 -8.84 -5.06 8.81
C ARG A 63 -7.42 -4.52 8.75
N PRO A 64 -6.42 -5.31 9.18
CA PRO A 64 -5.01 -4.92 9.05
C PRO A 64 -4.63 -4.84 7.56
N LEU A 65 -4.07 -3.70 7.16
CA LEU A 65 -3.60 -3.38 5.83
C LEU A 65 -2.09 -3.14 5.88
N GLY A 66 -1.62 -1.89 5.74
CA GLY A 66 -0.20 -1.58 5.80
C GLY A 66 0.46 -1.97 7.11
N MET A 67 1.68 -2.49 7.07
CA MET A 67 2.43 -2.92 8.24
C MET A 67 3.94 -2.85 8.07
N GLU A 68 4.63 -2.39 9.14
CA GLU A 68 6.08 -2.27 9.16
C GLU A 68 6.62 -2.51 10.59
N PHE A 69 7.82 -3.06 10.70
CA PHE A 69 8.49 -3.20 12.00
C PHE A 69 9.13 -1.89 12.43
N ALA A 70 8.80 -1.45 13.65
CA ALA A 70 9.46 -0.32 14.27
C ALA A 70 10.85 -0.70 14.82
N PRO A 71 11.75 0.27 15.05
CA PRO A 71 13.08 0.02 15.60
C PRO A 71 13.09 -0.68 16.97
N ASP A 72 12.00 -0.61 17.72
CA ASP A 72 11.83 -1.32 19.00
C ASP A 72 11.41 -2.79 18.84
N GLY A 73 11.21 -3.24 17.59
CA GLY A 73 10.82 -4.61 17.23
C GLY A 73 9.32 -4.89 17.29
N ASN A 74 8.49 -3.89 17.60
CA ASN A 74 7.04 -4.02 17.51
C ASN A 74 6.57 -3.90 16.05
N LEU A 75 5.55 -4.66 15.68
CA LEU A 75 4.90 -4.53 14.38
C LEU A 75 3.87 -3.41 14.46
N ILE A 76 4.07 -2.35 13.68
CA ILE A 76 3.10 -1.28 13.53
C ILE A 76 2.13 -1.65 12.41
N VAL A 77 0.84 -1.36 12.62
CA VAL A 77 -0.22 -1.78 11.70
C VAL A 77 -1.20 -0.63 11.47
N ALA A 78 -1.41 -0.30 10.22
CA ALA A 78 -2.53 0.52 9.77
C ALA A 78 -3.76 -0.38 9.62
N ASP A 79 -4.69 -0.28 10.55
CA ASP A 79 -5.92 -1.07 10.51
C ASP A 79 -7.09 -0.18 10.06
N ALA A 80 -7.74 -0.55 8.95
CA ALA A 80 -8.78 0.27 8.32
C ALA A 80 -9.96 0.57 9.25
N TRP A 81 -10.19 -0.25 10.28
CA TRP A 81 -11.32 -0.10 11.20
C TRP A 81 -10.91 0.33 12.61
N LYS A 82 -9.68 0.02 13.01
CA LYS A 82 -9.18 0.24 14.38
C LYS A 82 -8.23 1.45 14.49
N GLY A 83 -7.67 1.92 13.36
CA GLY A 83 -6.69 2.99 13.32
C GLY A 83 -5.26 2.49 13.35
N LEU A 84 -4.35 3.26 13.96
CA LEU A 84 -2.95 2.90 14.08
C LEU A 84 -2.74 2.01 15.30
N LEU A 85 -2.15 0.84 15.10
CA LEU A 85 -1.92 -0.18 16.13
C LEU A 85 -0.43 -0.49 16.27
N SER A 86 -0.04 -1.01 17.43
CA SER A 86 1.24 -1.65 17.68
C SER A 86 1.00 -3.08 18.18
N VAL A 87 1.76 -4.03 17.67
CA VAL A 87 1.69 -5.44 18.07
C VAL A 87 3.05 -5.86 18.59
N ASP A 88 3.11 -6.29 19.83
CA ASP A 88 4.36 -6.72 20.44
C ASP A 88 4.80 -8.13 19.97
N SER A 89 5.99 -8.57 20.41
CA SER A 89 6.56 -9.87 20.03
C SER A 89 5.74 -11.08 20.48
N GLN A 90 4.79 -10.90 21.39
CA GLN A 90 3.86 -11.91 21.88
C GLN A 90 2.49 -11.85 21.17
N GLY A 91 2.32 -10.93 20.20
CA GLY A 91 1.07 -10.76 19.48
C GLY A 91 0.00 -9.94 20.23
N GLN A 92 0.40 -9.23 21.31
CA GLN A 92 -0.54 -8.36 22.02
C GLN A 92 -0.74 -7.06 21.24
N VAL A 93 -1.99 -6.72 20.97
CA VAL A 93 -2.37 -5.55 20.18
C VAL A 93 -2.66 -4.36 21.10
N GLN A 94 -2.02 -3.22 20.81
CA GLN A 94 -2.26 -1.96 21.47
C GLN A 94 -2.70 -0.90 20.43
N VAL A 95 -3.73 -0.13 20.73
CA VAL A 95 -4.15 1.01 19.91
C VAL A 95 -3.24 2.20 20.23
N LEU A 96 -2.54 2.71 19.21
CA LEU A 96 -1.71 3.91 19.31
C LEU A 96 -2.52 5.18 19.06
N SER A 97 -3.36 5.17 18.00
CA SER A 97 -4.13 6.36 17.62
C SER A 97 -5.38 5.97 16.82
N THR A 98 -6.47 6.72 17.03
CA THR A 98 -7.74 6.56 16.29
C THR A 98 -8.20 7.87 15.64
N GLY A 99 -7.39 8.93 15.71
CA GLY A 99 -7.75 10.24 15.17
C GLY A 99 -6.63 11.26 15.27
N SER A 100 -6.82 12.41 14.63
CA SER A 100 -5.92 13.55 14.64
C SER A 100 -6.72 14.83 14.83
N GLN A 101 -6.32 15.70 15.78
CA GLN A 101 -6.94 17.01 16.01
C GLN A 101 -8.50 16.92 16.15
N ASP A 102 -8.97 16.01 16.98
CA ASP A 102 -10.40 15.73 17.22
C ASP A 102 -11.18 15.17 16.02
N GLN A 103 -10.48 14.80 14.95
CA GLN A 103 -11.07 14.14 13.80
C GLN A 103 -10.70 12.66 13.78
N PRO A 104 -11.66 11.74 13.90
CA PRO A 104 -11.37 10.30 13.82
C PRO A 104 -10.84 9.91 12.45
N PHE A 105 -10.12 8.80 12.39
CA PHE A 105 -9.77 8.16 11.12
C PHE A 105 -11.01 7.49 10.53
N GLY A 106 -11.08 7.49 9.21
CA GLY A 106 -12.14 6.80 8.48
C GLY A 106 -11.67 5.48 7.88
N PHE A 107 -10.46 5.49 7.32
CA PHE A 107 -9.90 4.36 6.61
C PHE A 107 -8.36 4.46 6.67
N THR A 108 -7.77 4.04 7.80
CA THR A 108 -6.30 3.96 7.92
C THR A 108 -5.79 2.88 6.97
N ASP A 109 -4.84 3.22 6.10
CA ASP A 109 -4.51 2.37 4.93
C ASP A 109 -3.07 1.85 4.99
N ASP A 110 -2.07 2.72 4.81
CA ASP A 110 -0.68 2.32 4.74
C ASP A 110 0.20 3.14 5.69
N LEU A 111 1.39 2.65 6.00
CA LEU A 111 2.34 3.30 6.90
C LEU A 111 3.80 3.00 6.55
N ASP A 112 4.68 3.92 6.95
CA ASP A 112 6.12 3.71 7.00
C ASP A 112 6.69 4.28 8.30
N VAL A 113 7.76 3.68 8.83
CA VAL A 113 8.34 3.98 10.14
C VAL A 113 9.75 4.53 9.98
N ALA A 114 9.96 5.77 10.45
CA ALA A 114 11.27 6.39 10.45
C ALA A 114 12.21 5.76 11.49
N SER A 115 13.51 5.98 11.31
CA SER A 115 14.57 5.47 12.19
C SER A 115 14.46 5.94 13.65
N ASP A 116 13.78 7.06 13.90
CA ASP A 116 13.51 7.59 15.24
C ASP A 116 12.20 7.04 15.86
N GLY A 117 11.50 6.14 15.13
CA GLY A 117 10.22 5.57 15.52
C GLY A 117 9.01 6.43 15.18
N THR A 118 9.19 7.59 14.53
CA THR A 118 8.09 8.39 14.00
C THR A 118 7.36 7.60 12.90
N ILE A 119 6.03 7.57 12.95
CA ILE A 119 5.23 6.82 11.98
C ILE A 119 4.54 7.82 11.04
N TYR A 120 4.75 7.64 9.74
CA TYR A 120 3.99 8.33 8.70
C TYR A 120 2.98 7.36 8.13
N PHE A 121 1.74 7.80 8.01
CA PHE A 121 0.67 6.90 7.58
C PHE A 121 -0.46 7.66 6.90
N THR A 122 -1.28 6.93 6.19
CA THR A 122 -2.40 7.48 5.44
C THR A 122 -3.74 7.13 6.09
N ASP A 123 -4.69 8.05 5.91
CA ASP A 123 -6.12 7.83 6.11
C ASP A 123 -6.78 8.07 4.75
N ALA A 124 -7.04 7.00 4.02
CA ALA A 124 -7.42 7.02 2.61
C ALA A 124 -8.71 7.81 2.38
N SER A 125 -9.66 7.71 3.31
CA SER A 125 -10.92 8.44 3.24
C SER A 125 -11.52 8.69 4.62
N ARG A 126 -11.82 9.95 4.92
CA ARG A 126 -12.59 10.33 6.12
C ARG A 126 -14.09 10.05 5.97
N LYS A 127 -14.56 9.79 4.76
CA LYS A 127 -15.97 9.66 4.44
C LYS A 127 -16.40 8.23 4.22
N PHE A 128 -15.66 7.50 3.43
CA PHE A 128 -15.97 6.13 3.07
C PHE A 128 -15.05 5.18 3.84
N ARG A 129 -15.65 4.15 4.42
CA ARG A 129 -14.92 3.12 5.14
C ARG A 129 -14.65 1.93 4.21
N GLN A 130 -13.68 1.13 4.54
CA GLN A 130 -13.57 -0.18 3.95
C GLN A 130 -14.79 -1.04 4.38
N PRO A 131 -15.56 -1.64 3.51
CA PRO A 131 -15.33 -1.94 2.08
C PRO A 131 -15.90 -0.95 1.05
N GLU A 132 -16.24 0.28 1.43
CA GLU A 132 -16.93 1.25 0.55
C GLU A 132 -15.97 2.05 -0.37
N TYR A 133 -14.71 1.63 -0.51
CA TYR A 133 -13.67 2.35 -1.27
C TYR A 133 -14.06 2.66 -2.73
N ILE A 134 -14.88 1.80 -3.36
CA ILE A 134 -15.37 2.05 -4.72
C ILE A 134 -16.30 3.28 -4.77
N LEU A 135 -17.06 3.56 -3.70
CA LEU A 135 -17.88 4.76 -3.62
C LEU A 135 -17.03 6.03 -3.54
N ASP A 136 -15.88 5.99 -2.87
CA ASP A 136 -14.91 7.09 -2.87
C ASP A 136 -14.41 7.37 -4.29
N MET A 137 -14.02 6.33 -5.03
CA MET A 137 -13.61 6.41 -6.43
C MET A 137 -14.71 7.03 -7.31
N LEU A 138 -15.95 6.58 -7.14
CA LEU A 138 -17.09 7.10 -7.92
C LEU A 138 -17.38 8.55 -7.57
N GLU A 139 -17.30 8.95 -6.29
CA GLU A 139 -17.48 10.34 -5.89
C GLU A 139 -16.34 11.23 -6.40
N ALA A 140 -15.10 10.71 -6.38
CA ALA A 140 -13.89 11.41 -6.81
C ALA A 140 -13.70 12.76 -6.11
N ARG A 141 -13.83 12.77 -4.77
CA ARG A 141 -13.59 13.92 -3.90
C ARG A 141 -12.38 13.68 -3.01
N PRO A 142 -11.67 14.74 -2.59
CA PRO A 142 -10.46 14.58 -1.78
C PRO A 142 -10.82 14.41 -0.29
N HIS A 143 -10.90 13.18 0.15
CA HIS A 143 -11.22 12.82 1.54
C HIS A 143 -10.02 12.30 2.32
N GLY A 144 -8.88 12.04 1.65
CA GLY A 144 -7.69 11.44 2.22
C GLY A 144 -6.78 12.44 2.94
N ARG A 145 -5.90 11.89 3.79
CA ARG A 145 -4.90 12.62 4.58
C ARG A 145 -3.58 11.86 4.65
N LEU A 146 -2.47 12.63 4.76
CA LEU A 146 -1.20 12.14 5.27
C LEU A 146 -1.06 12.57 6.73
N LEU A 147 -0.65 11.66 7.60
CA LEU A 147 -0.57 11.81 9.04
C LEU A 147 0.83 11.45 9.54
N ARG A 148 1.20 12.02 10.69
CA ARG A 148 2.40 11.68 11.43
C ARG A 148 2.04 11.38 12.87
N TYR A 149 2.44 10.21 13.37
CA TYR A 149 2.36 9.87 14.78
C TYR A 149 3.75 9.99 15.41
N ASP A 150 3.81 10.63 16.56
CA ASP A 150 5.04 10.83 17.37
C ASP A 150 4.96 9.89 18.59
N PRO A 151 5.79 8.84 18.66
CA PRO A 151 5.74 7.88 19.75
C PRO A 151 6.17 8.49 21.09
N GLY A 152 7.02 9.54 21.08
CA GLY A 152 7.47 10.22 22.30
C GLY A 152 6.38 11.01 22.99
N THR A 153 5.38 11.49 22.24
CA THR A 153 4.27 12.28 22.78
C THR A 153 2.92 11.56 22.71
N GLY A 154 2.82 10.47 21.98
CA GLY A 154 1.59 9.74 21.70
C GLY A 154 0.58 10.56 20.85
N LYS A 155 1.04 11.54 20.10
CA LYS A 155 0.16 12.45 19.35
C LYS A 155 0.24 12.23 17.84
N THR A 156 -0.93 12.32 17.21
CA THR A 156 -1.04 12.32 15.75
C THR A 156 -1.28 13.73 15.23
N LYS A 157 -0.56 14.10 14.19
CA LYS A 157 -0.69 15.37 13.46
C LYS A 157 -1.00 15.11 12.00
N THR A 158 -1.95 15.84 11.44
CA THR A 158 -2.19 15.87 10.00
C THR A 158 -1.13 16.74 9.31
N LEU A 159 -0.43 16.19 8.33
CA LEU A 159 0.57 16.87 7.51
C LEU A 159 -0.03 17.40 6.21
N MET A 160 -0.87 16.60 5.55
CA MET A 160 -1.59 16.98 4.34
C MET A 160 -3.06 16.57 4.44
N GLN A 161 -3.91 17.35 3.81
CA GLN A 161 -5.34 17.08 3.65
C GLN A 161 -5.73 17.11 2.16
N ASP A 162 -6.96 16.74 1.90
CA ASP A 162 -7.57 16.87 0.58
C ASP A 162 -6.84 16.03 -0.49
N LEU A 163 -6.38 14.83 -0.09
CA LEU A 163 -5.84 13.82 -0.99
C LEU A 163 -6.96 12.93 -1.55
N TYR A 164 -6.79 12.49 -2.80
CA TYR A 164 -7.77 11.65 -3.49
C TYR A 164 -7.47 10.17 -3.26
N PHE A 165 -8.00 9.62 -2.20
CA PHE A 165 -7.71 8.27 -1.71
C PHE A 165 -6.21 8.11 -1.46
N ALA A 166 -5.74 8.68 -0.33
CA ALA A 166 -4.36 8.58 0.09
C ALA A 166 -4.07 7.13 0.53
N ASN A 167 -3.41 6.39 -0.35
CA ASN A 167 -3.09 4.99 -0.19
C ASN A 167 -1.62 4.84 0.28
N GLY A 168 -0.77 4.17 -0.46
CA GLY A 168 0.60 3.88 -0.11
C GLY A 168 1.43 5.08 0.33
N VAL A 169 2.32 4.86 1.29
CA VAL A 169 3.24 5.86 1.83
C VAL A 169 4.63 5.27 1.99
N ALA A 170 5.68 5.99 1.56
CA ALA A 170 7.07 5.56 1.72
C ALA A 170 7.98 6.74 2.03
N LEU A 171 8.87 6.57 2.98
CA LEU A 171 9.98 7.49 3.30
C LEU A 171 11.10 7.33 2.27
N SER A 172 11.82 8.41 1.97
CA SER A 172 13.13 8.31 1.33
C SER A 172 14.15 7.68 2.28
N ALA A 173 15.21 7.07 1.75
CA ALA A 173 16.25 6.44 2.57
C ALA A 173 16.91 7.43 3.56
N GLU A 174 17.04 8.71 3.18
CA GLU A 174 17.54 9.79 4.06
C GLU A 174 16.44 10.41 4.93
N GLU A 175 15.19 9.94 4.82
CA GLU A 175 14.03 10.48 5.54
C GLU A 175 13.86 12.00 5.35
N ASP A 176 14.20 12.53 4.18
CA ASP A 176 14.09 13.95 3.87
C ASP A 176 12.76 14.29 3.19
N PHE A 177 12.08 13.30 2.63
CA PHE A 177 10.70 13.40 2.14
C PHE A 177 9.92 12.09 2.38
N VAL A 178 8.61 12.20 2.23
CA VAL A 178 7.68 11.07 2.16
C VAL A 178 6.88 11.14 0.87
N LEU A 179 6.71 10.00 0.20
CA LEU A 179 5.84 9.83 -0.95
C LEU A 179 4.47 9.36 -0.49
N VAL A 180 3.42 9.81 -1.18
CA VAL A 180 2.03 9.39 -0.93
C VAL A 180 1.34 9.14 -2.25
N ASN A 181 0.74 7.97 -2.40
CA ASN A 181 -0.03 7.60 -3.57
C ASN A 181 -1.44 8.20 -3.50
N GLU A 182 -1.89 8.85 -4.56
CA GLU A 182 -3.29 9.20 -4.78
C GLU A 182 -3.90 8.28 -5.84
N THR A 183 -4.51 7.19 -5.38
CA THR A 183 -5.01 6.09 -6.23
C THR A 183 -5.92 6.58 -7.35
N TYR A 184 -6.88 7.43 -7.03
CA TYR A 184 -7.89 7.89 -8.01
C TYR A 184 -7.45 9.08 -8.86
N ARG A 185 -6.21 9.55 -8.66
CA ARG A 185 -5.58 10.59 -9.48
C ARG A 185 -4.43 10.07 -10.33
N TYR A 186 -4.11 8.77 -10.21
CA TYR A 186 -3.00 8.17 -10.95
C TYR A 186 -1.71 8.97 -10.78
N ARG A 187 -1.38 9.33 -9.52
CA ARG A 187 -0.21 10.15 -9.22
C ARG A 187 0.37 9.85 -7.85
N ILE A 188 1.60 10.31 -7.66
CA ILE A 188 2.32 10.29 -6.40
C ILE A 188 2.61 11.74 -6.01
N ILE A 189 2.40 12.07 -4.74
CA ILE A 189 2.77 13.34 -4.15
C ILE A 189 4.01 13.13 -3.28
N ARG A 190 4.97 14.06 -3.35
CA ARG A 190 6.09 14.16 -2.42
C ARG A 190 5.82 15.25 -1.41
N TYR A 191 6.00 14.95 -0.14
CA TYR A 191 5.95 15.91 0.95
C TYR A 191 7.33 15.98 1.62
N TRP A 192 7.95 17.15 1.60
CA TRP A 192 9.27 17.36 2.16
C TRP A 192 9.24 17.44 3.68
N LEU A 193 10.09 16.66 4.34
CA LEU A 193 10.21 16.57 5.80
C LEU A 193 11.36 17.43 6.32
N LYS A 194 12.45 17.53 5.56
CA LYS A 194 13.70 18.20 5.95
C LYS A 194 14.15 19.23 4.89
N GLY A 195 15.09 20.06 5.24
CA GLY A 195 15.70 21.03 4.34
C GLY A 195 14.85 22.28 4.06
N PRO A 196 15.23 23.09 3.05
CA PRO A 196 14.56 24.36 2.75
C PRO A 196 13.12 24.23 2.28
N GLN A 197 12.73 23.03 1.83
CA GLN A 197 11.39 22.72 1.32
C GLN A 197 10.51 22.04 2.39
N ALA A 198 10.98 21.86 3.62
CA ALA A 198 10.23 21.21 4.69
C ALA A 198 8.80 21.80 4.83
N GLY A 199 7.79 20.93 4.81
CA GLY A 199 6.39 21.31 4.87
C GLY A 199 5.76 21.64 3.51
N ILE A 200 6.52 21.61 2.41
CA ILE A 200 6.01 21.81 1.04
C ILE A 200 5.70 20.45 0.41
N SER A 201 4.60 20.41 -0.36
CA SER A 201 4.25 19.26 -1.19
C SER A 201 4.28 19.59 -2.68
N GLU A 202 4.61 18.60 -3.48
CA GLU A 202 4.63 18.71 -4.95
C GLU A 202 4.22 17.40 -5.60
N VAL A 203 3.82 17.46 -6.87
CA VAL A 203 3.58 16.26 -7.65
C VAL A 203 4.91 15.61 -8.02
N PHE A 204 5.19 14.45 -7.44
CA PHE A 204 6.38 13.66 -7.76
C PHE A 204 6.23 12.94 -9.10
N MET A 205 5.09 12.28 -9.31
CA MET A 205 4.80 11.56 -10.54
C MET A 205 3.31 11.66 -10.89
N LYS A 206 2.98 11.70 -12.17
CA LYS A 206 1.59 11.78 -12.67
C LYS A 206 1.38 10.90 -13.90
N ASN A 207 0.10 10.69 -14.23
CA ASN A 207 -0.31 9.83 -15.36
C ASN A 207 0.23 8.40 -15.25
N LEU A 208 0.19 7.85 -14.06
CA LEU A 208 0.55 6.46 -13.83
C LEU A 208 -0.30 5.51 -14.69
N PRO A 209 0.26 4.36 -15.09
CA PRO A 209 -0.39 3.42 -16.00
C PRO A 209 -1.48 2.56 -15.35
N GLY A 210 -1.64 2.65 -14.06
CA GLY A 210 -2.59 1.91 -13.23
C GLY A 210 -3.03 2.70 -12.02
N PHE A 211 -3.85 2.08 -11.19
CA PHE A 211 -4.26 2.59 -9.88
C PHE A 211 -3.13 2.30 -8.89
N PRO A 212 -2.32 3.31 -8.50
CA PRO A 212 -1.26 3.10 -7.51
C PRO A 212 -1.88 2.69 -6.19
N ASP A 213 -1.32 1.65 -5.59
CA ASP A 213 -1.68 1.11 -4.29
C ASP A 213 -0.56 1.38 -3.29
N ASN A 214 0.05 0.41 -2.63
CA ASN A 214 1.17 0.69 -1.73
C ASN A 214 2.45 1.00 -2.50
N ILE A 215 3.35 1.70 -1.84
CA ILE A 215 4.69 2.03 -2.29
C ILE A 215 5.66 1.73 -1.16
N ASP A 216 6.76 1.05 -1.46
CA ASP A 216 7.77 0.66 -0.48
C ASP A 216 9.15 1.17 -0.92
N SER A 217 9.94 1.67 0.01
CA SER A 217 11.28 2.18 -0.27
C SER A 217 12.36 1.10 -0.10
N THR A 218 13.47 1.29 -0.78
CA THR A 218 14.69 0.51 -0.60
C THR A 218 15.80 1.36 -0.01
N GLU A 219 16.82 0.75 0.59
CA GLU A 219 17.96 1.45 1.20
C GLU A 219 18.74 2.32 0.20
N ASP A 220 18.69 2.01 -1.09
CA ASP A 220 19.36 2.75 -2.17
C ASP A 220 18.46 3.79 -2.86
N ASN A 221 17.39 4.23 -2.19
CA ASN A 221 16.46 5.26 -2.68
C ASN A 221 15.71 4.89 -3.97
N ARG A 222 15.46 3.63 -4.19
CA ARG A 222 14.49 3.15 -5.16
C ARG A 222 13.15 2.93 -4.46
N PHE A 223 12.10 2.79 -5.23
CA PHE A 223 10.74 2.55 -4.73
C PHE A 223 10.06 1.46 -5.55
N TRP A 224 9.43 0.54 -4.84
CA TRP A 224 8.53 -0.44 -5.42
C TRP A 224 7.10 0.07 -5.35
N LEU A 225 6.47 0.23 -6.50
CA LEU A 225 5.11 0.73 -6.63
C LEU A 225 4.21 -0.40 -7.13
N ALA A 226 3.26 -0.80 -6.31
CA ALA A 226 2.22 -1.73 -6.72
C ALA A 226 1.05 -1.00 -7.39
N PHE A 227 0.40 -1.69 -8.32
CA PHE A 227 -0.82 -1.22 -8.94
C PHE A 227 -1.92 -2.26 -8.77
N PHE A 228 -3.00 -1.87 -8.13
CA PHE A 228 -4.17 -2.73 -7.96
C PHE A 228 -4.70 -3.28 -9.29
N THR A 229 -4.74 -2.43 -10.32
CA THR A 229 -5.04 -2.83 -11.70
C THR A 229 -4.56 -1.75 -12.68
N LYS A 230 -4.59 -2.06 -13.95
CA LYS A 230 -4.30 -1.08 -15.01
C LYS A 230 -5.33 0.05 -15.03
N ARG A 231 -4.91 1.21 -15.51
CA ARG A 231 -5.80 2.32 -15.80
C ARG A 231 -6.91 1.90 -16.76
N ASN A 232 -8.14 2.23 -16.41
CA ASN A 232 -9.31 1.83 -17.17
C ASN A 232 -9.94 3.04 -17.86
N LYS A 233 -9.98 3.02 -19.20
CA LYS A 233 -10.56 4.09 -20.01
C LYS A 233 -12.05 4.33 -19.73
N TRP A 234 -12.80 3.32 -19.30
CA TRP A 234 -14.19 3.48 -18.92
C TRP A 234 -14.34 4.34 -17.68
N VAL A 235 -13.51 4.09 -16.66
CA VAL A 235 -13.48 4.89 -15.44
C VAL A 235 -13.09 6.32 -15.77
N ASP A 236 -12.03 6.51 -16.57
CA ASP A 236 -11.59 7.84 -17.00
C ASP A 236 -12.70 8.61 -17.74
N ASN A 237 -13.40 7.96 -18.66
CA ASN A 237 -14.50 8.57 -19.41
C ASN A 237 -15.74 8.84 -18.56
N LEU A 238 -15.89 8.16 -17.43
CA LEU A 238 -17.01 8.33 -16.50
C LEU A 238 -16.81 9.57 -15.60
N HIS A 239 -15.57 9.93 -15.29
CA HIS A 239 -15.27 11.01 -14.35
C HIS A 239 -15.94 12.35 -14.68
N PRO A 240 -16.07 12.81 -15.94
CA PRO A 240 -16.75 14.06 -16.28
C PRO A 240 -18.28 14.06 -16.06
N TYR A 241 -18.88 12.89 -15.77
CA TYR A 241 -20.33 12.73 -15.66
C TYR A 241 -20.82 12.40 -14.23
N PRO A 242 -20.87 13.38 -13.31
CA PRO A 242 -21.20 13.12 -11.89
C PRO A 242 -22.59 12.54 -11.68
N LEU A 243 -23.58 12.91 -12.52
CA LEU A 243 -24.93 12.35 -12.43
C LEU A 243 -24.94 10.85 -12.76
N LEU A 244 -24.19 10.43 -13.78
CA LEU A 244 -24.09 9.02 -14.15
C LEU A 244 -23.40 8.22 -13.05
N LYS A 245 -22.33 8.76 -12.46
CA LYS A 245 -21.66 8.16 -11.30
C LYS A 245 -22.61 7.98 -10.11
N SER A 246 -23.45 8.99 -9.84
CA SER A 246 -24.47 8.91 -8.78
C SER A 246 -25.54 7.84 -9.06
N VAL A 247 -25.88 7.56 -10.29
CA VAL A 247 -26.77 6.44 -10.64
C VAL A 247 -26.06 5.11 -10.42
N LEU A 248 -24.83 4.98 -10.90
CA LEU A 248 -24.02 3.77 -10.73
C LEU A 248 -23.78 3.42 -9.26
N SER A 249 -23.53 4.41 -8.40
CA SER A 249 -23.31 4.20 -6.97
C SER A 249 -24.53 3.62 -6.22
N LYS A 250 -25.72 3.66 -6.81
CA LYS A 250 -26.95 3.10 -6.24
C LYS A 250 -27.22 1.67 -6.71
N LEU A 251 -26.47 1.17 -7.68
CA LEU A 251 -26.58 -0.20 -8.12
C LEU A 251 -26.04 -1.16 -7.04
N PRO A 252 -26.62 -2.35 -6.89
CA PRO A 252 -26.02 -3.40 -6.08
C PRO A 252 -24.57 -3.66 -6.48
N GLN A 253 -23.69 -3.86 -5.51
CA GLN A 253 -22.25 -4.08 -5.75
C GLN A 253 -21.97 -5.22 -6.74
N GLY A 254 -22.78 -6.29 -6.74
CA GLY A 254 -22.65 -7.39 -7.69
C GLY A 254 -22.94 -7.04 -9.16
N LEU A 255 -23.35 -5.79 -9.45
CA LEU A 255 -23.50 -5.27 -10.82
C LEU A 255 -22.36 -4.32 -11.22
N TRP A 256 -21.42 -4.07 -10.32
CA TRP A 256 -20.24 -3.27 -10.63
C TRP A 256 -19.24 -4.13 -11.42
N PRO A 257 -18.52 -3.51 -12.38
CA PRO A 257 -17.51 -4.26 -13.12
C PRO A 257 -16.37 -4.66 -12.18
N ASP A 258 -16.01 -5.93 -12.23
CA ASP A 258 -14.79 -6.40 -11.55
C ASP A 258 -13.55 -5.71 -12.14
N PRO A 259 -12.50 -5.50 -11.31
CA PRO A 259 -11.23 -5.03 -11.82
C PRO A 259 -10.66 -6.02 -12.83
N GLU A 260 -10.01 -5.50 -13.87
CA GLU A 260 -9.33 -6.36 -14.84
C GLU A 260 -8.26 -7.21 -14.14
N PRO A 261 -8.29 -8.54 -14.23
CA PRO A 261 -7.25 -9.38 -13.65
C PRO A 261 -5.89 -9.07 -14.28
N TYR A 262 -5.02 -8.41 -13.49
CA TYR A 262 -3.70 -7.99 -13.95
C TYR A 262 -2.76 -7.81 -12.76
N GLY A 263 -1.63 -8.49 -12.78
CA GLY A 263 -0.55 -8.24 -11.84
C GLY A 263 0.36 -7.15 -12.38
N PHE A 264 0.66 -6.12 -11.56
CA PHE A 264 1.45 -5.00 -12.02
C PHE A 264 2.23 -4.35 -10.89
N VAL A 265 3.55 -4.28 -11.06
CA VAL A 265 4.47 -3.59 -10.16
C VAL A 265 5.45 -2.79 -11.01
N ALA A 266 5.85 -1.61 -10.54
CA ALA A 266 6.90 -0.82 -11.14
C ALA A 266 7.99 -0.50 -10.11
N GLU A 267 9.20 -0.35 -10.58
CA GLU A 267 10.34 0.15 -9.84
C GLU A 267 10.61 1.59 -10.26
N LEU A 268 10.78 2.48 -9.29
CA LEU A 268 11.00 3.91 -9.50
C LEU A 268 12.33 4.33 -8.87
N ASN A 269 12.95 5.39 -9.41
CA ASN A 269 14.04 6.08 -8.73
C ASN A 269 13.53 7.31 -7.95
N SER A 270 14.41 7.96 -7.18
CA SER A 270 14.11 9.15 -6.38
C SER A 270 13.81 10.41 -7.22
N GLN A 271 13.98 10.35 -8.53
CA GLN A 271 13.62 11.40 -9.49
C GLN A 271 12.23 11.19 -10.11
N GLY A 272 11.55 10.07 -9.83
CA GLY A 272 10.25 9.73 -10.39
C GLY A 272 10.33 9.12 -11.79
N GLU A 273 11.45 8.50 -12.14
CA GLU A 273 11.59 7.74 -13.39
C GLU A 273 11.27 6.27 -13.13
N ILE A 274 10.53 5.64 -14.06
CA ILE A 274 10.26 4.20 -14.01
C ILE A 274 11.48 3.47 -14.53
N LEU A 275 12.15 2.72 -13.66
CA LEU A 275 13.32 1.92 -14.00
C LEU A 275 12.96 0.55 -14.59
N GLY A 276 11.85 -0.01 -14.13
CA GLY A 276 11.37 -1.32 -14.58
C GLY A 276 9.86 -1.49 -14.36
N SER A 277 9.27 -2.42 -15.08
CA SER A 277 7.90 -2.86 -14.82
C SER A 277 7.80 -4.38 -14.89
N PHE A 278 7.04 -4.96 -13.97
CA PHE A 278 6.92 -6.39 -13.77
C PHE A 278 5.44 -6.73 -13.77
N GLN A 279 5.03 -7.66 -14.65
CA GLN A 279 3.62 -7.81 -14.98
C GLN A 279 3.20 -9.27 -15.07
N ASP A 280 1.91 -9.51 -14.83
CA ASP A 280 1.19 -10.75 -15.12
C ASP A 280 -0.12 -10.43 -15.87
N PRO A 281 -0.06 -10.29 -17.20
CA PRO A 281 -1.26 -10.07 -18.00
C PRO A 281 -2.27 -11.21 -17.84
N GLY A 282 -3.51 -10.85 -17.45
CA GLY A 282 -4.57 -11.80 -17.16
C GLY A 282 -4.52 -12.42 -15.76
N GLY A 283 -3.61 -11.95 -14.88
CA GLY A 283 -3.59 -12.30 -13.47
C GLY A 283 -3.50 -13.80 -13.18
N LYS A 284 -2.65 -14.53 -13.94
CA LYS A 284 -2.58 -15.99 -13.85
C LYS A 284 -1.96 -16.51 -12.56
N LYS A 285 -1.07 -15.72 -11.99
CA LYS A 285 -0.38 -16.00 -10.72
C LYS A 285 -0.68 -14.90 -9.72
N MET A 286 -0.42 -13.65 -10.09
CA MET A 286 -0.62 -12.50 -9.25
C MET A 286 -1.58 -11.52 -9.93
N PHE A 287 -2.62 -11.10 -9.23
CA PHE A 287 -3.49 -10.02 -9.70
C PHE A 287 -3.95 -9.16 -8.52
N ALA A 288 -4.45 -7.96 -8.82
CA ALA A 288 -4.79 -6.99 -7.80
C ALA A 288 -3.66 -6.85 -6.76
N VAL A 289 -2.42 -6.68 -7.29
CA VAL A 289 -1.22 -6.55 -6.45
C VAL A 289 -1.31 -5.23 -5.72
N THR A 290 -1.26 -5.29 -4.40
CA THR A 290 -1.43 -4.14 -3.51
C THR A 290 -0.12 -3.67 -2.92
N SER A 291 0.84 -4.57 -2.69
CA SER A 291 2.16 -4.22 -2.18
C SER A 291 3.27 -5.02 -2.86
N ALA A 292 4.47 -4.46 -2.85
CA ALA A 292 5.68 -5.10 -3.35
C ALA A 292 6.87 -4.69 -2.48
N LYS A 293 7.35 -5.61 -1.65
CA LYS A 293 8.41 -5.37 -0.68
C LYS A 293 9.65 -6.17 -1.02
N GLU A 294 10.77 -5.48 -1.24
CA GLU A 294 12.07 -6.11 -1.46
C GLU A 294 12.79 -6.31 -0.14
N VAL A 295 13.14 -7.55 0.15
CA VAL A 295 13.98 -7.90 1.30
C VAL A 295 15.09 -8.80 0.83
N GLU A 296 16.35 -8.37 1.01
CA GLU A 296 17.53 -9.04 0.48
C GLU A 296 17.43 -9.24 -1.05
N SER A 297 17.34 -10.46 -1.51
CA SER A 297 17.25 -10.82 -2.93
C SER A 297 15.86 -11.29 -3.36
N LYS A 298 14.84 -11.05 -2.54
CA LYS A 298 13.46 -11.47 -2.78
C LYS A 298 12.52 -10.29 -2.86
N LEU A 299 11.58 -10.37 -3.78
CA LEU A 299 10.44 -9.48 -3.88
C LEU A 299 9.19 -10.24 -3.43
N TYR A 300 8.57 -9.75 -2.36
CA TYR A 300 7.30 -10.25 -1.84
C TYR A 300 6.14 -9.40 -2.37
N LEU A 301 5.02 -10.04 -2.67
CA LEU A 301 3.87 -9.39 -3.30
C LEU A 301 2.59 -9.66 -2.51
N GLY A 302 1.95 -8.58 -2.05
CA GLY A 302 0.61 -8.61 -1.47
C GLY A 302 -0.48 -8.53 -2.53
N SER A 303 -1.68 -8.94 -2.16
CA SER A 303 -2.86 -8.87 -3.03
C SER A 303 -4.16 -8.94 -2.21
N LEU A 304 -5.15 -8.13 -2.55
CA LEU A 304 -6.47 -8.21 -1.93
C LEU A 304 -7.28 -9.46 -2.30
N TYR A 305 -6.94 -10.14 -3.38
CA TYR A 305 -7.73 -11.23 -3.94
C TYR A 305 -7.04 -12.59 -3.93
N ASN A 306 -5.73 -12.63 -3.72
CA ASN A 306 -5.04 -13.89 -3.56
C ASN A 306 -5.23 -14.43 -2.13
N ASP A 307 -5.07 -15.75 -1.98
CA ASP A 307 -5.09 -16.45 -0.69
C ASP A 307 -3.68 -16.80 -0.17
N SER A 308 -2.69 -16.15 -0.75
CA SER A 308 -1.26 -16.43 -0.54
C SER A 308 -0.43 -15.19 -0.81
N ILE A 309 0.76 -15.13 -0.25
CA ILE A 309 1.77 -14.13 -0.58
C ILE A 309 2.53 -14.60 -1.82
N GLY A 310 2.73 -13.71 -2.79
CA GLY A 310 3.63 -13.97 -3.91
C GLY A 310 5.08 -13.77 -3.48
N ALA A 311 5.99 -14.64 -3.91
CA ALA A 311 7.43 -14.47 -3.68
C ALA A 311 8.21 -14.84 -4.93
N LEU A 312 9.16 -13.99 -5.34
CA LEU A 312 10.07 -14.26 -6.45
C LEU A 312 11.44 -13.66 -6.15
N SER A 313 12.48 -14.12 -6.86
CA SER A 313 13.77 -13.46 -6.82
C SER A 313 13.64 -12.02 -7.30
N SER A 314 14.29 -11.08 -6.61
CA SER A 314 14.22 -9.67 -7.02
C SER A 314 14.68 -9.54 -8.47
N PRO A 315 13.84 -8.99 -9.36
CA PRO A 315 14.18 -8.86 -10.76
C PRO A 315 15.26 -7.81 -11.03
N VAL A 316 15.69 -7.08 -10.02
CA VAL A 316 16.76 -6.06 -10.11
C VAL A 316 18.13 -6.71 -10.19
N THR A 317 18.33 -7.87 -9.57
CA THR A 317 19.61 -8.60 -9.57
C THR A 317 20.00 -9.16 -10.94
N ASP A 318 19.08 -9.21 -11.90
CA ASP A 318 19.27 -9.75 -13.23
C ASP A 318 19.65 -8.68 -14.28
N ARG A 319 19.95 -7.44 -13.91
CA ARG A 319 20.38 -6.41 -14.88
C ARG A 319 21.82 -6.67 -15.32
N PRO A 320 22.07 -6.83 -16.62
CA PRO A 320 23.44 -6.90 -17.10
C PRO A 320 24.09 -5.52 -16.95
N GLY A 321 24.96 -5.35 -15.98
CA GLY A 321 25.76 -4.12 -15.83
C GLY A 321 26.04 -3.61 -14.41
N ASP A 322 25.65 -4.31 -13.35
CA ASP A 322 26.08 -4.03 -11.97
C ASP A 322 27.30 -4.86 -11.58
#